data_6e26a6fa498e276c47bae400c00d3f37
#
_entry.id   6e26a6fa498e276c47bae400c00d3f37
#
_cell.length_a   1.000
_cell.length_b   1.000
_cell.length_c   1.000
_cell.angle_alpha   90.00
_cell.angle_beta   90.00
_cell.angle_gamma   90.00
#
_symmetry.space_group_name_H-M   'P 1'
#
loop_
_entity.id
_entity.type
_entity.pdbx_description
1 polymer ?
#
loop_
_entity_poly.entity_id
_entity_poly.type
_entity_poly.pdbx_seq_one_letter_code
_entity_poly.pdbx_strand_id
1 'polypeptide(L)'
;KRDVKDRNDADLTQEPEMIKAFRDTWELGIHSYLTYLRDRLLLAKELLHNTGSVFVQIGDENLHLVRQIMDEIFGPENLAAQIAFKATDPLGQKGMAKVYDYIVWYAKDLNSMKFKSLFKARDISDDNEYRFVDSLLGQPNPSDRKSDDFISRVYRRRNATSSGFTESCTFKLEFQGGV
;
A
#
# COMPACT_ATOMS: atom_id res chain seq x y z
N LYS A 1 -20.73 -14.63 -9.56
CA LYS A 1 -20.80 -14.60 -8.07
C LYS A 1 -21.53 -15.84 -7.65
N ARG A 2 -20.83 -16.85 -7.12
CA ARG A 2 -21.45 -18.04 -6.55
C ARG A 2 -21.88 -17.69 -5.13
N ASP A 3 -23.13 -17.96 -4.82
CA ASP A 3 -23.70 -17.67 -3.52
C ASP A 3 -23.41 -18.87 -2.60
N VAL A 4 -22.52 -18.69 -1.64
CA VAL A 4 -22.09 -19.73 -0.68
C VAL A 4 -23.18 -20.04 0.34
N LYS A 5 -24.40 -19.49 0.20
CA LYS A 5 -25.49 -19.65 1.15
C LYS A 5 -26.11 -21.03 1.18
N ASP A 6 -25.89 -21.85 0.16
CA ASP A 6 -26.63 -23.12 0.00
C ASP A 6 -25.93 -24.39 0.52
N ARG A 7 -24.90 -24.29 1.34
CA ARG A 7 -24.22 -25.46 1.97
C ARG A 7 -23.84 -26.60 0.99
N ASN A 8 -23.66 -26.31 -0.28
CA ASN A 8 -23.18 -27.29 -1.24
C ASN A 8 -21.63 -27.33 -1.16
N ASP A 9 -21.13 -28.41 -0.54
CA ASP A 9 -19.68 -28.69 -0.42
C ASP A 9 -18.96 -28.70 -1.79
N ALA A 10 -19.68 -28.86 -2.89
CA ALA A 10 -19.15 -28.85 -4.26
C ALA A 10 -18.69 -27.44 -4.74
N ASP A 11 -19.13 -26.38 -4.08
CA ASP A 11 -18.73 -24.99 -4.42
C ASP A 11 -17.52 -24.50 -3.64
N LEU A 12 -17.05 -25.25 -2.67
CA LEU A 12 -15.83 -25.01 -1.92
C LEU A 12 -14.63 -25.53 -2.73
N THR A 13 -13.55 -24.77 -2.77
CA THR A 13 -12.30 -25.22 -3.39
C THR A 13 -11.91 -26.60 -2.86
N GLN A 14 -11.44 -27.47 -3.74
CA GLN A 14 -11.23 -28.90 -3.48
C GLN A 14 -10.15 -29.25 -2.45
N GLU A 15 -9.65 -28.31 -1.68
CA GLU A 15 -8.71 -28.59 -0.60
C GLU A 15 -9.45 -29.01 0.67
N PRO A 16 -9.34 -30.29 1.10
CA PRO A 16 -10.02 -30.81 2.29
C PRO A 16 -9.75 -30.01 3.56
N GLU A 17 -8.57 -29.40 3.63
CA GLU A 17 -8.15 -28.57 4.76
C GLU A 17 -8.85 -27.20 4.81
N MET A 18 -9.13 -26.60 3.65
CA MET A 18 -9.94 -25.37 3.58
C MET A 18 -11.39 -25.64 4.00
N ILE A 19 -11.94 -26.77 3.57
CA ILE A 19 -13.28 -27.20 3.97
C ILE A 19 -13.34 -27.41 5.48
N LYS A 20 -12.32 -28.06 6.04
CA LYS A 20 -12.19 -28.27 7.49
C LYS A 20 -12.06 -26.95 8.24
N ALA A 21 -11.20 -26.05 7.80
CA ALA A 21 -11.03 -24.74 8.42
C ALA A 21 -12.33 -23.91 8.36
N PHE A 22 -13.08 -24.00 7.28
CA PHE A 22 -14.39 -23.35 7.15
C PHE A 22 -15.41 -23.94 8.13
N ARG A 23 -15.48 -25.27 8.26
CA ARG A 23 -16.35 -25.93 9.25
C ARG A 23 -15.95 -25.56 10.67
N ASP A 24 -14.67 -25.65 10.98
CA ASP A 24 -14.15 -25.38 12.32
C ASP A 24 -14.37 -23.89 12.71
N THR A 25 -14.32 -22.96 11.74
CA THR A 25 -14.65 -21.55 11.96
C THR A 25 -16.14 -21.36 12.34
N TRP A 26 -17.03 -22.20 11.82
CA TRP A 26 -18.46 -22.16 12.16
C TRP A 26 -18.75 -22.79 13.53
N GLU A 27 -18.03 -23.85 13.91
CA GLU A 27 -18.25 -24.57 15.17
C GLU A 27 -17.52 -23.94 16.36
N LEU A 28 -16.27 -23.50 16.17
CA LEU A 28 -15.40 -22.97 17.22
C LEU A 28 -15.17 -21.46 17.12
N GLY A 29 -15.78 -20.82 16.13
CA GLY A 29 -15.65 -19.38 15.90
C GLY A 29 -14.28 -18.95 15.39
N ILE A 30 -13.93 -17.69 15.68
CA ILE A 30 -12.74 -17.04 15.16
C ILE A 30 -11.42 -17.76 15.52
N HIS A 31 -11.39 -18.47 16.64
CA HIS A 31 -10.15 -19.13 17.12
C HIS A 31 -9.67 -20.23 16.17
N SER A 32 -10.55 -20.99 15.55
CA SER A 32 -10.16 -22.02 14.57
C SER A 32 -9.55 -21.39 13.33
N TYR A 33 -10.15 -20.30 12.85
CA TYR A 33 -9.60 -19.54 11.74
C TYR A 33 -8.19 -19.01 12.05
N LEU A 34 -8.01 -18.43 13.23
CA LEU A 34 -6.73 -17.87 13.64
C LEU A 34 -5.64 -18.95 13.80
N THR A 35 -6.01 -20.13 14.35
CA THR A 35 -5.09 -21.26 14.45
C THR A 35 -4.65 -21.74 13.07
N TYR A 36 -5.61 -21.93 12.16
CA TYR A 36 -5.31 -22.32 10.78
C TYR A 36 -4.42 -21.28 10.08
N LEU A 37 -4.75 -20.01 10.20
CA LEU A 37 -3.98 -18.94 9.61
C LEU A 37 -2.54 -18.89 10.17
N ARG A 38 -2.39 -19.05 11.49
CA ARG A 38 -1.09 -19.09 12.17
C ARG A 38 -0.19 -20.20 11.62
N ASP A 39 -0.71 -21.42 11.49
CA ASP A 39 0.05 -22.54 10.99
C ASP A 39 0.50 -22.32 9.53
N ARG A 40 -0.37 -21.75 8.69
CA ARG A 40 0.00 -21.40 7.31
C ARG A 40 1.04 -20.28 7.22
N LEU A 41 0.95 -19.29 8.09
CA LEU A 41 1.93 -18.20 8.15
C LEU A 41 3.29 -18.66 8.65
N LEU A 42 3.34 -19.61 9.59
CA LEU A 42 4.60 -20.24 10.02
C LEU A 42 5.29 -20.96 8.86
N LEU A 43 4.53 -21.78 8.11
CA LEU A 43 5.07 -22.45 6.92
C LEU A 43 5.50 -21.44 5.85
N ALA A 44 4.71 -20.40 5.63
CA ALA A 44 5.04 -19.35 4.69
C ALA A 44 6.36 -18.65 5.06
N LYS A 45 6.60 -18.36 6.34
CA LYS A 45 7.85 -17.78 6.82
C LYS A 45 9.06 -18.67 6.52
N GLU A 46 8.92 -19.98 6.68
CA GLU A 46 9.99 -20.93 6.36
C GLU A 46 10.32 -20.95 4.88
N LEU A 47 9.27 -20.93 4.02
CA LEU A 47 9.43 -20.93 2.56
C LEU A 47 9.93 -19.61 1.99
N LEU A 48 9.75 -18.51 2.69
CA LEU A 48 10.18 -17.19 2.21
C LEU A 48 11.71 -17.09 2.20
N HIS A 49 12.24 -16.52 1.11
CA HIS A 49 13.62 -16.05 1.06
C HIS A 49 13.83 -14.90 2.05
N ASN A 50 15.05 -14.63 2.52
CA ASN A 50 15.33 -13.54 3.45
C ASN A 50 14.93 -12.15 2.91
N THR A 51 14.98 -11.97 1.58
CA THR A 51 14.54 -10.73 0.91
C THR A 51 13.05 -10.73 0.57
N GLY A 52 12.31 -11.78 0.95
CA GLY A 52 10.90 -11.96 0.65
C GLY A 52 9.99 -11.27 1.63
N SER A 53 8.72 -11.16 1.25
CA SER A 53 7.67 -10.56 2.07
C SER A 53 6.34 -11.27 1.86
N VAL A 54 5.41 -11.09 2.79
CA VAL A 54 4.08 -11.68 2.80
C VAL A 54 3.03 -10.58 2.90
N PHE A 55 1.92 -10.77 2.21
CA PHE A 55 0.76 -9.89 2.23
C PHE A 55 -0.45 -10.68 2.71
N VAL A 56 -1.16 -10.15 3.69
CA VAL A 56 -2.41 -10.72 4.19
C VAL A 56 -3.51 -9.68 4.05
N GLN A 57 -4.52 -9.99 3.25
CA GLN A 57 -5.73 -9.18 3.16
C GLN A 57 -6.71 -9.60 4.24
N ILE A 58 -7.27 -8.63 4.95
CA ILE A 58 -8.22 -8.87 6.05
C ILE A 58 -9.21 -7.71 6.19
N GLY A 59 -10.43 -8.02 6.60
CA GLY A 59 -11.43 -7.00 6.97
C GLY A 59 -11.12 -6.33 8.29
N ASP A 60 -11.68 -5.13 8.48
CA ASP A 60 -11.49 -4.29 9.65
C ASP A 60 -11.75 -5.03 10.98
N GLU A 61 -12.76 -5.91 10.99
CA GLU A 61 -13.19 -6.61 12.21
C GLU A 61 -12.09 -7.49 12.82
N ASN A 62 -11.30 -8.16 11.98
CA ASN A 62 -10.30 -9.13 12.41
C ASN A 62 -8.87 -8.63 12.25
N LEU A 63 -8.68 -7.40 11.78
CA LEU A 63 -7.37 -6.79 11.53
C LEU A 63 -6.46 -6.89 12.75
N HIS A 64 -6.97 -6.56 13.93
CA HIS A 64 -6.20 -6.56 15.18
C HIS A 64 -5.69 -7.94 15.54
N LEU A 65 -6.49 -9.00 15.32
CA LEU A 65 -6.10 -10.39 15.63
C LEU A 65 -5.05 -10.91 14.64
N VAL A 66 -5.27 -10.64 13.36
CA VAL A 66 -4.31 -11.03 12.31
C VAL A 66 -2.98 -10.30 12.52
N ARG A 67 -3.03 -9.00 12.89
CA ARG A 67 -1.85 -8.22 13.17
C ARG A 67 -1.03 -8.81 14.33
N GLN A 68 -1.68 -9.24 15.43
CA GLN A 68 -1.00 -9.89 16.55
C GLN A 68 -0.31 -11.18 16.14
N ILE A 69 -0.97 -12.02 15.34
CA ILE A 69 -0.36 -13.26 14.83
C ILE A 69 0.86 -12.95 13.94
N MET A 70 0.75 -11.95 13.08
CA MET A 70 1.84 -11.53 12.21
C MET A 70 3.03 -10.98 13.02
N ASP A 71 2.76 -10.19 14.06
CA ASP A 71 3.78 -9.69 14.99
C ASP A 71 4.47 -10.83 15.74
N GLU A 72 3.73 -11.87 16.18
CA GLU A 72 4.31 -13.07 16.84
C GLU A 72 5.23 -13.84 15.88
N ILE A 73 4.79 -14.03 14.64
CA ILE A 73 5.50 -14.90 13.69
C ILE A 73 6.68 -14.16 13.05
N PHE A 74 6.48 -12.96 12.53
CA PHE A 74 7.48 -12.24 11.74
C PHE A 74 8.30 -11.25 12.57
N GLY A 75 7.80 -10.84 13.73
CA GLY A 75 8.33 -9.75 14.54
C GLY A 75 7.72 -8.40 14.18
N PRO A 76 7.37 -7.57 15.18
CA PRO A 76 6.76 -6.26 14.94
C PRO A 76 7.70 -5.31 14.16
N GLU A 77 9.01 -5.49 14.28
CA GLU A 77 10.04 -4.74 13.58
C GLU A 77 10.05 -4.99 12.07
N ASN A 78 9.50 -6.12 11.63
CA ASN A 78 9.44 -6.52 10.23
C ASN A 78 8.15 -6.11 9.53
N LEU A 79 7.30 -5.30 10.17
CA LEU A 79 6.16 -4.69 9.52
C LEU A 79 6.62 -3.67 8.48
N ALA A 80 6.36 -3.95 7.22
CA ALA A 80 6.63 -3.02 6.12
C ALA A 80 5.54 -1.95 6.01
N ALA A 81 4.26 -2.36 6.00
CA ALA A 81 3.13 -1.44 5.94
C ALA A 81 1.79 -2.08 6.31
N GLN A 82 0.84 -1.25 6.73
CA GLN A 82 -0.58 -1.56 6.80
C GLN A 82 -1.31 -0.65 5.84
N ILE A 83 -1.88 -1.21 4.78
CA ILE A 83 -2.47 -0.48 3.67
C ILE A 83 -3.98 -0.61 3.76
N ALA A 84 -4.69 0.51 3.94
CA ALA A 84 -6.13 0.55 3.84
C ALA A 84 -6.55 0.78 2.38
N PHE A 85 -7.53 0.04 1.91
CA PHE A 85 -8.10 0.25 0.58
C PHE A 85 -9.62 0.13 0.61
N LYS A 86 -10.27 0.84 -0.31
CA LYS A 86 -11.72 0.82 -0.41
C LYS A 86 -12.17 -0.52 -1.02
N ALA A 87 -12.90 -1.31 -0.25
CA ALA A 87 -13.40 -2.61 -0.67
C ALA A 87 -14.83 -2.54 -1.22
N THR A 88 -15.68 -1.70 -0.63
CA THR A 88 -17.10 -1.59 -0.98
C THR A 88 -17.55 -0.14 -1.02
N ASP A 89 -18.66 0.13 -1.73
CA ASP A 89 -19.35 1.41 -1.65
C ASP A 89 -20.34 1.43 -0.48
N PRO A 90 -20.53 2.57 0.21
CA PRO A 90 -21.46 2.67 1.30
C PRO A 90 -22.90 2.48 0.78
N LEU A 91 -23.55 1.40 1.18
CA LEU A 91 -24.94 1.10 0.85
C LEU A 91 -25.82 1.36 2.06
N GLY A 92 -26.34 2.59 2.20
CA GLY A 92 -27.52 2.90 3.03
C GLY A 92 -27.54 2.43 4.49
N GLN A 93 -26.40 2.15 5.10
CA GLN A 93 -26.33 1.71 6.48
C GLN A 93 -26.56 2.86 7.46
N LYS A 94 -27.27 2.58 8.58
CA LYS A 94 -27.37 3.54 9.70
C LYS A 94 -26.00 3.69 10.35
N GLY A 95 -25.41 4.89 10.30
CA GLY A 95 -24.11 5.20 10.89
C GLY A 95 -22.98 5.25 9.86
N MET A 96 -21.73 5.16 10.36
CA MET A 96 -20.55 5.18 9.50
C MET A 96 -20.37 3.83 8.82
N ALA A 97 -20.40 3.82 7.49
CA ALA A 97 -20.27 2.61 6.70
C ALA A 97 -18.84 2.05 6.76
N LYS A 98 -18.70 0.74 6.96
CA LYS A 98 -17.42 0.03 6.85
C LYS A 98 -17.13 -0.20 5.37
N VAL A 99 -16.26 0.61 4.80
CA VAL A 99 -15.94 0.60 3.36
C VAL A 99 -14.52 0.14 3.06
N TYR A 100 -13.70 -0.02 4.10
CA TYR A 100 -12.28 -0.32 3.97
C TYR A 100 -11.96 -1.73 4.43
N ASP A 101 -11.10 -2.39 3.63
CA ASP A 101 -10.31 -3.56 4.02
C ASP A 101 -8.84 -3.16 4.12
N TYR A 102 -8.04 -4.07 4.66
CA TYR A 102 -6.63 -3.84 4.89
C TYR A 102 -5.76 -4.92 4.26
N ILE A 103 -4.60 -4.50 3.81
CA ILE A 103 -3.50 -5.40 3.49
C ILE A 103 -2.41 -5.17 4.53
N VAL A 104 -2.07 -6.22 5.26
CA VAL A 104 -0.96 -6.21 6.23
C VAL A 104 0.25 -6.81 5.54
N TRP A 105 1.33 -6.05 5.45
CA TRP A 105 2.53 -6.41 4.73
C TRP A 105 3.71 -6.55 5.69
N TYR A 106 4.26 -7.77 5.77
CA TYR A 106 5.46 -8.07 6.56
C TYR A 106 6.57 -8.57 5.67
N ALA A 107 7.79 -8.16 5.98
CA ALA A 107 9.00 -8.77 5.43
C ALA A 107 9.43 -9.96 6.29
N LYS A 108 10.21 -10.88 5.74
CA LYS A 108 10.94 -11.87 6.55
C LYS A 108 12.05 -11.19 7.34
N ASP A 109 12.75 -10.25 6.70
CA ASP A 109 13.71 -9.30 7.26
C ASP A 109 13.55 -7.97 6.53
N LEU A 110 13.10 -6.94 7.23
CA LEU A 110 12.81 -5.63 6.65
C LEU A 110 14.06 -4.97 6.05
N ASN A 111 15.23 -5.19 6.65
CA ASN A 111 16.48 -4.60 6.19
C ASN A 111 16.98 -5.23 4.88
N SER A 112 16.65 -6.49 4.65
CA SER A 112 17.04 -7.23 3.45
C SER A 112 15.97 -7.26 2.37
N MET A 113 14.77 -6.73 2.65
CA MET A 113 13.61 -6.79 1.77
C MET A 113 13.86 -6.11 0.43
N LYS A 114 13.62 -6.82 -0.67
CA LYS A 114 13.64 -6.26 -2.03
C LYS A 114 12.29 -5.63 -2.35
N PHE A 115 12.28 -4.32 -2.52
CA PHE A 115 11.12 -3.57 -2.96
C PHE A 115 11.41 -2.82 -4.26
N LYS A 116 10.55 -3.02 -5.25
CA LYS A 116 10.58 -2.24 -6.49
C LYS A 116 9.48 -1.19 -6.43
N SER A 117 9.87 0.07 -6.34
CA SER A 117 8.92 1.18 -6.35
C SER A 117 8.11 1.20 -7.64
N LEU A 118 6.79 1.27 -7.48
CA LEU A 118 5.88 1.43 -8.60
C LEU A 118 5.79 2.94 -8.91
N PHE A 119 6.45 3.34 -9.99
CA PHE A 119 6.34 4.70 -10.48
C PHE A 119 5.19 4.79 -11.51
N LYS A 120 4.22 5.63 -11.24
CA LYS A 120 3.23 6.03 -12.24
C LYS A 120 3.74 7.28 -12.94
N ALA A 121 3.74 7.27 -14.26
CA ALA A 121 4.00 8.49 -15.02
C ALA A 121 2.99 9.56 -14.57
N ARG A 122 3.51 10.71 -14.11
CA ARG A 122 2.69 11.83 -13.69
C ARG A 122 2.34 12.65 -14.93
N ASP A 123 1.06 12.86 -15.17
CA ASP A 123 0.64 13.79 -16.21
C ASP A 123 0.83 15.22 -15.66
N ILE A 124 1.82 15.90 -16.22
CA ILE A 124 2.20 17.26 -15.81
C ILE A 124 1.19 18.28 -16.32
N SER A 125 0.45 17.96 -17.38
CA SER A 125 -0.51 18.87 -18.01
C SER A 125 -1.68 19.26 -17.09
N ASP A 126 -2.09 18.31 -16.21
CA ASP A 126 -3.22 18.50 -15.29
C ASP A 126 -2.76 18.89 -13.88
N ASP A 127 -1.43 19.00 -13.65
CA ASP A 127 -0.87 19.27 -12.33
C ASP A 127 -0.75 20.77 -12.05
N ASN A 128 -1.58 21.26 -11.15
CA ASN A 128 -1.60 22.68 -10.75
C ASN A 128 -0.31 23.17 -10.05
N GLU A 129 0.57 22.27 -9.62
CA GLU A 129 1.87 22.65 -9.05
C GLU A 129 2.87 23.08 -10.13
N TYR A 130 2.74 22.55 -11.36
CA TYR A 130 3.57 22.89 -12.51
C TYR A 130 2.96 24.07 -13.28
N ARG A 131 3.14 25.29 -12.78
CA ARG A 131 2.57 26.52 -13.34
C ARG A 131 3.60 27.58 -13.75
N PHE A 132 4.84 27.32 -13.50
CA PHE A 132 5.92 28.23 -13.92
C PHE A 132 6.53 27.72 -15.22
N VAL A 133 6.77 28.60 -16.15
CA VAL A 133 7.39 28.28 -17.43
C VAL A 133 8.68 29.07 -17.58
N ASP A 134 9.69 28.46 -18.15
CA ASP A 134 10.93 29.14 -18.44
C ASP A 134 10.69 30.25 -19.46
N SER A 135 10.83 31.49 -19.00
CA SER A 135 10.57 32.69 -19.79
C SER A 135 11.69 33.04 -20.77
N LEU A 136 12.85 32.40 -20.67
CA LEU A 136 13.98 32.64 -21.58
C LEU A 136 13.70 32.23 -23.01
N LEU A 137 12.70 31.35 -23.22
CA LEU A 137 12.29 30.82 -24.52
C LEU A 137 10.97 31.44 -25.04
N GLY A 138 10.51 32.53 -24.44
CA GLY A 138 9.22 33.15 -24.76
C GLY A 138 8.06 32.55 -23.95
N GLN A 139 6.93 33.26 -23.88
CA GLN A 139 5.75 32.77 -23.15
C GLN A 139 5.01 31.72 -23.99
N PRO A 140 4.82 30.48 -23.50
CA PRO A 140 3.99 29.52 -24.20
C PRO A 140 2.53 29.91 -24.11
N ASN A 141 1.77 29.57 -25.14
CA ASN A 141 0.35 29.84 -25.18
C ASN A 141 -0.37 28.96 -24.12
N PRO A 142 -1.26 29.49 -23.27
CA PRO A 142 -1.99 28.70 -22.27
C PRO A 142 -2.80 27.52 -22.85
N SER A 143 -3.14 27.58 -24.13
CA SER A 143 -3.82 26.49 -24.84
C SER A 143 -2.92 25.27 -25.14
N ASP A 144 -1.60 25.42 -25.03
CA ASP A 144 -0.64 24.40 -25.47
C ASP A 144 -0.14 23.49 -24.32
N ARG A 145 -0.86 23.45 -23.18
CA ARG A 145 -0.47 22.69 -21.99
C ARG A 145 -0.17 21.20 -22.22
N LYS A 146 -0.66 20.64 -23.30
CA LYS A 146 -0.44 19.23 -23.68
C LYS A 146 0.68 19.06 -24.72
N SER A 147 1.30 20.13 -25.18
CA SER A 147 2.42 20.02 -26.12
C SER A 147 3.68 19.56 -25.42
N ASP A 148 4.50 18.77 -26.12
CA ASP A 148 5.78 18.30 -25.62
C ASP A 148 6.71 19.49 -25.28
N ASP A 149 6.62 20.58 -26.05
CA ASP A 149 7.37 21.81 -25.80
C ASP A 149 6.98 22.46 -24.47
N PHE A 150 5.66 22.53 -24.15
CA PHE A 150 5.19 23.03 -22.85
C PHE A 150 5.67 22.14 -21.71
N ILE A 151 5.51 20.82 -21.83
CA ILE A 151 5.88 19.84 -20.80
C ILE A 151 7.38 19.88 -20.50
N SER A 152 8.23 20.09 -21.51
CA SER A 152 9.68 20.20 -21.35
C SER A 152 10.15 21.50 -20.67
N ARG A 153 9.31 22.53 -20.65
CA ARG A 153 9.63 23.89 -20.17
C ARG A 153 8.96 24.27 -18.87
N VAL A 154 7.96 23.48 -18.43
CA VAL A 154 7.20 23.77 -17.23
C VAL A 154 7.94 23.26 -15.98
N TYR A 155 7.97 24.07 -14.92
CA TYR A 155 8.56 23.67 -13.66
C TYR A 155 7.70 24.08 -12.45
N ARG A 156 7.99 23.51 -11.31
CA ARG A 156 7.42 23.91 -10.03
C ARG A 156 8.49 24.44 -9.10
N ARG A 157 8.15 25.45 -8.34
CA ARG A 157 9.03 25.94 -7.28
C ARG A 157 8.87 25.08 -6.04
N ARG A 158 9.97 24.70 -5.44
CA ARG A 158 10.02 24.05 -4.12
C ARG A 158 10.98 24.79 -3.22
N ASN A 159 10.73 24.73 -1.92
CA ASN A 159 11.71 25.22 -0.95
C ASN A 159 12.99 24.39 -1.10
N ALA A 160 14.12 25.08 -1.18
CA ALA A 160 15.44 24.45 -1.25
C ALA A 160 15.89 23.93 0.13
N THR A 161 15.19 24.33 1.20
CA THR A 161 15.48 23.90 2.56
C THR A 161 14.68 22.63 2.89
N SER A 162 15.36 21.64 3.49
CA SER A 162 14.69 20.50 4.12
C SER A 162 13.87 20.97 5.34
N SER A 163 12.93 20.18 5.79
CA SER A 163 12.12 20.48 6.99
C SER A 163 12.92 20.47 8.31
N GLY A 164 14.25 20.28 8.27
CA GLY A 164 15.17 20.35 9.42
C GLY A 164 16.57 20.77 8.96
N PHE A 165 17.29 21.39 9.88
CA PHE A 165 18.70 21.73 9.66
C PHE A 165 19.55 20.45 9.73
N THR A 166 20.31 20.18 8.68
CA THR A 166 21.29 19.10 8.63
C THR A 166 22.62 19.68 8.21
N GLU A 167 23.61 19.66 9.08
CA GLU A 167 24.90 20.31 8.86
C GLU A 167 25.62 19.75 7.62
N SER A 168 25.51 18.44 7.39
CA SER A 168 26.10 17.77 6.22
C SER A 168 25.42 18.12 4.88
N CYS A 169 24.21 18.71 4.91
CA CYS A 169 23.45 19.12 3.73
C CYS A 169 23.41 20.63 3.54
N THR A 170 24.17 21.41 4.36
CA THR A 170 24.22 22.88 4.28
C THR A 170 25.49 23.29 3.57
N PHE A 171 25.36 23.94 2.42
CA PHE A 171 26.48 24.48 1.65
C PHE A 171 26.16 25.89 1.13
N LYS A 172 27.20 26.70 0.98
CA LYS A 172 27.04 28.02 0.40
C LYS A 172 26.89 27.90 -1.12
N LEU A 173 25.82 28.46 -1.65
CA LEU A 173 25.61 28.61 -3.08
C LEU A 173 26.02 30.05 -3.47
N GLU A 174 27.02 30.17 -4.34
CA GLU A 174 27.35 31.44 -4.98
C GLU A 174 26.61 31.49 -6.32
N PHE A 175 25.66 32.41 -6.43
CA PHE A 175 24.99 32.69 -7.70
C PHE A 175 25.78 33.76 -8.45
N GLN A 176 26.20 33.46 -9.66
CA GLN A 176 26.71 34.47 -10.58
C GLN A 176 25.55 35.38 -11.01
N GLY A 177 25.45 36.55 -10.46
CA GLY A 177 24.39 37.52 -10.75
C GLY A 177 23.73 37.96 -9.45
N GLY A 178 24.29 38.94 -8.82
CA GLY A 178 23.78 39.48 -7.58
C GLY A 178 22.43 40.14 -7.69
N VAL A 179 21.70 40.01 -6.59
CA VAL A 179 20.43 40.62 -6.13
C VAL A 179 19.19 40.24 -6.93
#